data_1f0d62533d1deb2cbf7d35b0cd43322b
#
_entry.id   1f0d62533d1deb2cbf7d35b0cd43322b
#
_cell.length_a   1.000
_cell.length_b   1.000
_cell.length_c   1.000
_cell.angle_alpha   90.00
_cell.angle_beta   90.00
_cell.angle_gamma   90.00
#
_symmetry.space_group_name_H-M   'P 1'
#
loop_
_entity.id
_entity.type
_entity.pdbx_description
1 polymer ?
#
loop_
_entity_poly.entity_id
_entity_poly.type
_entity_poly.pdbx_seq_one_letter_code
_entity_poly.pdbx_strand_id
1 'polypeptide(L)'
;MRWMIWFVLIVSSAVGIALLMRFNHGNVAVFWPPYRVDISVNFTVLLLLVAFLIVHLLVLGLSKAIDLPTRVREYRSRRQRDVAIDSIRDSLLAFFEGRFGRAERLAQKAREDPGLAGPAALIAARAAHRLREFERRDRWLASAEGDRSTENAYMMTAAELAVEDQKPAEALAMIDSLRGRGARHIHSLRLALRAHEQTEEWDKVLQVVRQLEKRDALHPAAIRGVKLRAIRGLFARGAREPGPLRELMNSLPSDERQAPEVIEVAAAAFAQAGDEEQAWRLIEQGLQQRLSANLLRLYLTLKTIPARERLMRAERWREKYGDDPVLMLTLGRLCMDEALWGKAEEFLKLSLAGPEPAQVHFALAELYEAIGRQEEAAQQFRDAARRVFNAVPAEPAPAAVPRLALR
;
A
#
# COMPACT_ATOMS: atom_id res chain seq x y z
N MET A 1 63.31 12.35 7.41
CA MET A 1 64.39 11.38 7.61
C MET A 1 64.78 10.59 6.34
N ARG A 2 63.86 10.00 5.60
CA ARG A 2 64.17 9.23 4.36
C ARG A 2 64.90 10.05 3.26
N TRP A 3 64.58 11.32 3.07
CA TRP A 3 65.22 12.22 2.12
C TRP A 3 66.67 12.52 2.49
N MET A 4 67.00 12.68 3.77
CA MET A 4 68.34 12.92 4.29
C MET A 4 69.29 11.72 4.07
N ILE A 5 68.77 10.49 4.26
CA ILE A 5 69.51 9.26 4.00
C ILE A 5 69.88 9.16 2.50
N TRP A 6 68.90 9.44 1.62
CA TRP A 6 69.13 9.42 0.18
C TRP A 6 70.14 10.49 -0.25
N PHE A 7 70.07 11.69 0.35
CA PHE A 7 71.00 12.75 0.07
C PHE A 7 72.44 12.37 0.47
N VAL A 8 72.65 11.83 1.66
CA VAL A 8 73.95 11.33 2.14
C VAL A 8 74.44 10.21 1.24
N LEU A 9 73.63 9.29 0.82
CA LEU A 9 73.99 8.21 -0.09
C LEU A 9 74.44 8.68 -1.44
N ILE A 10 73.74 9.67 -2.01
CA ILE A 10 74.11 10.29 -3.28
C ILE A 10 75.44 11.04 -3.20
N VAL A 11 75.65 11.84 -2.12
CA VAL A 11 76.86 12.58 -1.91
C VAL A 11 78.04 11.60 -1.70
N SER A 12 77.88 10.58 -0.90
CA SER A 12 78.97 9.56 -0.65
C SER A 12 79.31 8.81 -1.96
N SER A 13 78.29 8.47 -2.77
CA SER A 13 78.47 7.83 -4.07
C SER A 13 79.28 8.75 -5.03
N ALA A 14 78.85 10.04 -5.06
CA ALA A 14 79.53 11.06 -5.92
C ALA A 14 80.99 11.25 -5.54
N VAL A 15 81.31 11.30 -4.22
CA VAL A 15 82.71 11.39 -3.71
C VAL A 15 83.49 10.11 -4.04
N GLY A 16 82.86 8.93 -3.88
CA GLY A 16 83.52 7.65 -4.25
C GLY A 16 83.83 7.57 -5.75
N ILE A 17 82.95 8.00 -6.60
CA ILE A 17 83.17 8.07 -8.07
C ILE A 17 84.27 9.06 -8.41
N ALA A 18 84.27 10.25 -7.80
CA ALA A 18 85.34 11.24 -8.01
C ALA A 18 86.72 10.75 -7.65
N LEU A 19 86.89 9.99 -6.55
CA LEU A 19 88.14 9.40 -6.13
C LEU A 19 88.59 8.30 -7.13
N LEU A 20 87.68 7.43 -7.60
CA LEU A 20 87.97 6.42 -8.60
C LEU A 20 88.39 7.03 -9.95
N MET A 21 87.80 8.14 -10.33
CA MET A 21 88.17 8.89 -11.57
C MET A 21 89.57 9.48 -11.53
N ARG A 22 90.15 9.75 -10.34
CA ARG A 22 91.49 10.32 -10.18
C ARG A 22 92.59 9.34 -10.51
N PHE A 23 92.35 8.04 -10.37
CA PHE A 23 93.32 6.97 -10.63
C PHE A 23 93.29 6.42 -12.04
N ASN A 24 92.32 6.79 -12.87
CA ASN A 24 92.19 6.22 -14.22
C ASN A 24 92.64 7.19 -15.30
N HIS A 25 93.76 6.89 -15.95
CA HIS A 25 94.37 7.67 -17.04
C HIS A 25 94.14 7.02 -18.41
N GLY A 26 93.16 6.10 -18.54
CA GLY A 26 92.82 5.45 -19.80
C GLY A 26 92.09 6.37 -20.77
N ASN A 27 92.30 6.21 -22.08
CA ASN A 27 91.61 6.88 -23.17
C ASN A 27 90.85 5.87 -24.05
N VAL A 28 89.64 6.17 -24.45
CA VAL A 28 88.81 5.43 -25.43
C VAL A 28 88.99 6.10 -26.79
N ALA A 29 89.59 5.41 -27.76
CA ALA A 29 89.69 5.88 -29.13
C ALA A 29 88.48 5.40 -29.93
N VAL A 30 87.66 6.35 -30.42
CA VAL A 30 86.50 6.10 -31.32
C VAL A 30 86.97 6.39 -32.72
N PHE A 31 86.98 5.33 -33.59
CA PHE A 31 87.31 5.45 -34.99
C PHE A 31 86.08 5.65 -35.84
N TRP A 32 85.97 6.81 -36.49
CA TRP A 32 84.97 7.14 -37.51
C TRP A 32 85.69 7.64 -38.75
N PRO A 33 85.98 6.82 -39.68
CA PRO A 33 86.76 7.26 -40.85
C PRO A 33 86.16 8.49 -41.54
N PRO A 34 86.96 9.56 -41.80
CA PRO A 34 88.40 9.71 -41.65
C PRO A 34 88.87 10.28 -40.26
N TYR A 35 88.00 10.36 -39.25
CA TYR A 35 88.29 11.03 -38.00
C TYR A 35 88.59 9.99 -36.91
N ARG A 36 89.59 10.29 -36.06
CA ARG A 36 89.89 9.64 -34.84
C ARG A 36 89.67 10.58 -33.68
N VAL A 37 88.78 10.24 -32.74
CA VAL A 37 88.49 11.02 -31.53
C VAL A 37 88.95 10.23 -30.31
N ASP A 38 89.95 10.77 -29.61
CA ASP A 38 90.47 10.20 -28.35
C ASP A 38 89.74 10.89 -27.18
N ILE A 39 88.93 10.15 -26.46
CA ILE A 39 88.12 10.61 -25.34
C ILE A 39 88.60 9.94 -24.05
N SER A 40 88.68 10.69 -22.93
CA SER A 40 89.05 10.07 -21.66
C SER A 40 87.96 9.07 -21.19
N VAL A 41 88.32 7.95 -20.61
CA VAL A 41 87.41 6.93 -20.07
C VAL A 41 86.39 7.58 -19.13
N ASN A 42 86.84 8.52 -18.31
CA ASN A 42 85.99 9.24 -17.36
C ASN A 42 84.85 10.04 -18.05
N PHE A 43 85.20 10.71 -19.17
CA PHE A 43 84.21 11.44 -19.95
C PHE A 43 83.22 10.49 -20.66
N THR A 44 83.69 9.36 -21.17
CA THR A 44 82.84 8.33 -21.77
C THR A 44 81.84 7.76 -20.76
N VAL A 45 82.28 7.47 -19.54
CA VAL A 45 81.43 6.99 -18.44
C VAL A 45 80.35 8.06 -18.09
N LEU A 46 80.78 9.34 -17.99
CA LEU A 46 79.88 10.42 -17.72
C LEU A 46 78.82 10.57 -18.84
N LEU A 47 79.28 10.49 -20.10
CA LEU A 47 78.36 10.54 -21.25
C LEU A 47 77.36 9.41 -21.25
N LEU A 48 77.77 8.16 -20.94
CA LEU A 48 76.89 7.01 -20.80
C LEU A 48 75.92 7.16 -19.63
N LEU A 49 76.34 7.71 -18.49
CA LEU A 49 75.43 7.99 -17.37
C LEU A 49 74.39 9.04 -17.72
N VAL A 50 74.81 10.10 -18.40
CA VAL A 50 73.87 11.14 -18.85
C VAL A 50 72.89 10.57 -19.89
N ALA A 51 73.38 9.80 -20.87
CA ALA A 51 72.53 9.15 -21.86
C ALA A 51 71.54 8.17 -21.17
N PHE A 52 71.99 7.37 -20.23
CA PHE A 52 71.15 6.48 -19.44
C PHE A 52 70.09 7.26 -18.66
N LEU A 53 70.47 8.39 -18.02
CA LEU A 53 69.52 9.22 -17.29
C LEU A 53 68.46 9.83 -18.21
N ILE A 54 68.89 10.30 -19.39
CA ILE A 54 67.93 10.84 -20.40
C ILE A 54 66.98 9.75 -20.85
N VAL A 55 67.45 8.57 -21.21
CA VAL A 55 66.61 7.42 -21.59
C VAL A 55 65.68 7.04 -20.46
N HIS A 56 66.15 6.97 -19.23
CA HIS A 56 65.33 6.66 -18.07
C HIS A 56 64.22 7.68 -17.84
N LEU A 57 64.55 9.00 -17.92
CA LEU A 57 63.55 10.05 -17.80
C LEU A 57 62.51 10.01 -18.94
N LEU A 58 62.95 9.69 -20.19
CA LEU A 58 62.04 9.51 -21.33
C LEU A 58 61.11 8.33 -21.10
N VAL A 59 61.60 7.17 -20.62
CA VAL A 59 60.77 6.01 -20.32
C VAL A 59 59.80 6.32 -19.20
N LEU A 60 60.21 6.99 -18.12
CA LEU A 60 59.34 7.43 -17.03
C LEU A 60 58.31 8.46 -17.52
N GLY A 61 58.67 9.38 -18.37
CA GLY A 61 57.77 10.35 -18.97
C GLY A 61 56.72 9.66 -19.86
N LEU A 62 57.16 8.76 -20.72
CA LEU A 62 56.29 8.03 -21.65
C LEU A 62 55.31 7.08 -20.89
N SER A 63 55.81 6.37 -19.87
CA SER A 63 54.96 5.51 -19.03
C SER A 63 53.86 6.30 -18.33
N LYS A 64 54.18 7.47 -17.75
CA LYS A 64 53.18 8.37 -17.13
C LYS A 64 52.24 8.96 -18.17
N ALA A 65 52.66 9.26 -19.37
CA ALA A 65 51.84 9.76 -20.45
C ALA A 65 50.83 8.71 -20.95
N ILE A 66 51.23 7.44 -21.00
CA ILE A 66 50.36 6.30 -21.36
C ILE A 66 49.31 6.04 -20.29
N ASP A 67 49.64 6.20 -18.99
CA ASP A 67 48.69 5.99 -17.87
C ASP A 67 47.73 7.19 -17.67
N LEU A 68 48.02 8.35 -18.21
CA LEU A 68 47.23 9.58 -18.01
C LEU A 68 45.77 9.42 -18.48
N PRO A 69 45.49 8.90 -19.67
CA PRO A 69 44.11 8.74 -20.14
C PRO A 69 43.30 7.78 -19.31
N THR A 70 43.88 6.72 -18.76
CA THR A 70 43.19 5.77 -17.88
C THR A 70 42.82 6.42 -16.54
N ARG A 71 43.77 7.14 -15.91
CA ARG A 71 43.48 7.89 -14.68
C ARG A 71 42.46 9.00 -14.85
N VAL A 72 42.47 9.69 -15.97
CA VAL A 72 41.47 10.75 -16.29
C VAL A 72 40.09 10.10 -16.49
N ARG A 73 40.02 8.94 -17.17
CA ARG A 73 38.74 8.19 -17.32
C ARG A 73 38.23 7.72 -15.98
N GLU A 74 39.07 7.12 -15.13
CA GLU A 74 38.67 6.70 -13.79
C GLU A 74 38.21 7.87 -12.91
N TYR A 75 38.93 8.99 -12.94
CA TYR A 75 38.55 10.19 -12.21
C TYR A 75 37.20 10.75 -12.68
N ARG A 76 36.97 10.83 -13.99
CA ARG A 76 35.70 11.29 -14.57
C ARG A 76 34.57 10.34 -14.20
N SER A 77 34.81 9.03 -14.30
CA SER A 77 33.82 8.00 -13.92
C SER A 77 33.45 8.08 -12.43
N ARG A 78 34.43 8.22 -11.55
CA ARG A 78 34.18 8.41 -10.10
C ARG A 78 33.37 9.67 -9.84
N ARG A 79 33.76 10.79 -10.43
CA ARG A 79 33.04 12.07 -10.28
C ARG A 79 31.62 12.03 -10.84
N GLN A 80 31.39 11.38 -11.98
CA GLN A 80 30.06 11.16 -12.51
C GLN A 80 29.20 10.33 -11.55
N ARG A 81 29.76 9.27 -11.00
CA ARG A 81 29.07 8.42 -10.01
C ARG A 81 28.73 9.19 -8.74
N ASP A 82 29.64 10.00 -8.21
CA ASP A 82 29.38 10.82 -7.01
C ASP A 82 28.25 11.83 -7.27
N VAL A 83 28.25 12.49 -8.42
CA VAL A 83 27.19 13.41 -8.83
C VAL A 83 25.86 12.66 -8.99
N ALA A 84 25.86 11.45 -9.53
CA ALA A 84 24.66 10.64 -9.68
C ALA A 84 24.10 10.19 -8.34
N ILE A 85 24.96 9.78 -7.38
CA ILE A 85 24.58 9.44 -6.00
C ILE A 85 23.96 10.65 -5.29
N ASP A 86 24.58 11.81 -5.37
CA ASP A 86 24.03 13.04 -4.81
C ASP A 86 22.68 13.40 -5.45
N SER A 87 22.56 13.24 -6.78
CA SER A 87 21.33 13.53 -7.51
C SER A 87 20.18 12.59 -7.11
N ILE A 88 20.44 11.29 -6.89
CA ILE A 88 19.40 10.36 -6.45
C ILE A 88 18.99 10.62 -5.00
N ARG A 89 19.95 10.94 -4.12
CA ARG A 89 19.64 11.35 -2.74
C ARG A 89 18.75 12.59 -2.73
N ASP A 90 19.12 13.63 -3.48
CA ASP A 90 18.37 14.88 -3.54
C ASP A 90 17.00 14.69 -4.23
N SER A 91 16.90 13.75 -5.20
CA SER A 91 15.64 13.33 -5.80
C SER A 91 14.69 12.72 -4.79
N LEU A 92 15.18 11.81 -3.94
CA LEU A 92 14.39 11.21 -2.86
C LEU A 92 13.92 12.26 -1.85
N LEU A 93 14.80 13.18 -1.44
CA LEU A 93 14.43 14.27 -0.54
C LEU A 93 13.34 15.14 -1.16
N ALA A 94 13.51 15.56 -2.41
CA ALA A 94 12.50 16.35 -3.13
C ALA A 94 11.17 15.61 -3.27
N PHE A 95 11.21 14.28 -3.47
CA PHE A 95 10.00 13.46 -3.53
C PHE A 95 9.24 13.45 -2.20
N PHE A 96 9.93 13.23 -1.07
CA PHE A 96 9.32 13.27 0.25
C PHE A 96 8.86 14.67 0.69
N GLU A 97 9.49 15.72 0.18
CA GLU A 97 9.04 17.11 0.34
C GLU A 97 7.81 17.47 -0.52
N GLY A 98 7.33 16.52 -1.37
CA GLY A 98 6.23 16.79 -2.31
C GLY A 98 6.60 17.60 -3.55
N ARG A 99 7.89 17.86 -3.77
CA ARG A 99 8.41 18.61 -4.92
C ARG A 99 8.64 17.68 -6.12
N PHE A 100 7.59 17.05 -6.61
CA PHE A 100 7.66 15.96 -7.58
C PHE A 100 8.35 16.35 -8.90
N GLY A 101 8.12 17.55 -9.44
CA GLY A 101 8.80 18.00 -10.65
C GLY A 101 10.31 18.21 -10.46
N ARG A 102 10.77 18.56 -9.25
CA ARG A 102 12.19 18.60 -8.90
C ARG A 102 12.76 17.20 -8.74
N ALA A 103 12.02 16.32 -8.09
CA ALA A 103 12.40 14.91 -7.90
C ALA A 103 12.64 14.23 -9.25
N GLU A 104 11.73 14.38 -10.21
CA GLU A 104 11.85 13.80 -11.56
C GLU A 104 13.10 14.31 -12.30
N ARG A 105 13.36 15.63 -12.27
CA ARG A 105 14.54 16.21 -12.92
C ARG A 105 15.86 15.73 -12.31
N LEU A 106 15.92 15.57 -11.00
CA LEU A 106 17.10 15.06 -10.30
C LEU A 106 17.30 13.55 -10.57
N ALA A 107 16.22 12.78 -10.63
CA ALA A 107 16.26 11.39 -11.01
C ALA A 107 16.78 11.21 -12.45
N GLN A 108 16.36 12.06 -13.39
CA GLN A 108 16.89 12.04 -14.75
C GLN A 108 18.40 12.25 -14.77
N LYS A 109 18.93 13.12 -13.90
CA LYS A 109 20.37 13.37 -13.78
C LYS A 109 21.12 12.17 -13.19
N ALA A 110 20.52 11.51 -12.20
CA ALA A 110 21.08 10.30 -11.60
C ALA A 110 21.16 9.12 -12.58
N ARG A 111 20.29 9.06 -13.59
CA ARG A 111 20.25 8.03 -14.63
C ARG A 111 21.50 7.98 -15.51
N GLU A 112 22.32 9.03 -15.51
CA GLU A 112 23.59 9.05 -16.26
C GLU A 112 24.57 7.98 -15.77
N ASP A 113 24.43 7.51 -14.52
CA ASP A 113 25.17 6.35 -14.02
C ASP A 113 24.36 5.07 -14.28
N PRO A 114 24.91 4.08 -15.03
CA PRO A 114 24.21 2.84 -15.34
C PRO A 114 23.77 2.05 -14.11
N GLY A 115 24.54 2.12 -12.99
CA GLY A 115 24.19 1.42 -11.75
C GLY A 115 23.01 2.04 -10.99
N LEU A 116 22.64 3.29 -11.31
CA LEU A 116 21.54 4.03 -10.69
C LEU A 116 20.36 4.24 -11.66
N ALA A 117 20.48 3.82 -12.91
CA ALA A 117 19.48 4.07 -13.95
C ALA A 117 18.11 3.50 -13.59
N GLY A 118 18.04 2.25 -13.13
CA GLY A 118 16.80 1.60 -12.69
C GLY A 118 16.15 2.29 -11.50
N PRO A 119 16.84 2.43 -10.35
CA PRO A 119 16.28 3.13 -9.18
C PRO A 119 15.84 4.57 -9.49
N ALA A 120 16.60 5.30 -10.28
CA ALA A 120 16.27 6.67 -10.70
C ALA A 120 14.97 6.69 -11.53
N ALA A 121 14.83 5.77 -12.48
CA ALA A 121 13.62 5.66 -13.30
C ALA A 121 12.38 5.35 -12.46
N LEU A 122 12.48 4.50 -11.43
CA LEU A 122 11.37 4.19 -10.53
C LEU A 122 10.94 5.40 -9.68
N ILE A 123 11.90 6.20 -9.20
CA ILE A 123 11.59 7.44 -8.47
C ILE A 123 10.91 8.44 -9.42
N ALA A 124 11.43 8.59 -10.64
CA ALA A 124 10.87 9.48 -11.66
C ALA A 124 9.45 9.05 -12.07
N ALA A 125 9.20 7.74 -12.22
CA ALA A 125 7.87 7.19 -12.51
C ALA A 125 6.85 7.54 -11.40
N ARG A 126 7.22 7.35 -10.14
CA ARG A 126 6.36 7.73 -9.01
C ARG A 126 6.13 9.24 -8.95
N ALA A 127 7.16 10.05 -9.22
CA ALA A 127 7.04 11.51 -9.25
C ALA A 127 6.10 11.97 -10.37
N ALA A 128 6.24 11.43 -11.58
CA ALA A 128 5.35 11.70 -12.71
C ALA A 128 3.90 11.29 -12.42
N HIS A 129 3.69 10.15 -11.76
CA HIS A 129 2.36 9.71 -11.33
C HIS A 129 1.70 10.70 -10.37
N ARG A 130 2.45 11.20 -9.37
CA ARG A 130 1.95 12.22 -8.43
C ARG A 130 1.60 13.55 -9.11
N LEU A 131 2.24 13.85 -10.24
CA LEU A 131 1.92 15.00 -11.10
C LEU A 131 0.74 14.73 -12.06
N ARG A 132 0.19 13.51 -12.08
CA ARG A 132 -0.81 13.02 -13.05
C ARG A 132 -0.34 13.02 -14.51
N GLU A 133 0.97 12.94 -14.71
CA GLU A 133 1.61 12.86 -16.02
C GLU A 133 1.82 11.40 -16.42
N PHE A 134 0.73 10.74 -16.78
CA PHE A 134 0.70 9.28 -16.98
C PHE A 134 1.57 8.80 -18.13
N GLU A 135 1.64 9.53 -19.24
CA GLU A 135 2.53 9.18 -20.35
C GLU A 135 4.02 9.25 -19.99
N ARG A 136 4.40 10.22 -19.15
CA ARG A 136 5.78 10.31 -18.66
C ARG A 136 6.10 9.19 -17.69
N ARG A 137 5.16 8.88 -16.81
CA ARG A 137 5.27 7.74 -15.90
C ARG A 137 5.52 6.44 -16.66
N ASP A 138 4.73 6.16 -17.68
CA ASP A 138 4.82 4.92 -18.46
C ASP A 138 6.15 4.83 -19.20
N ARG A 139 6.65 5.94 -19.74
CA ARG A 139 8.00 6.00 -20.32
C ARG A 139 9.10 5.73 -19.30
N TRP A 140 8.95 6.24 -18.07
CA TRP A 140 9.89 5.96 -17.00
C TRP A 140 9.86 4.49 -16.57
N LEU A 141 8.67 3.90 -16.44
CA LEU A 141 8.52 2.47 -16.13
C LEU A 141 9.15 1.60 -17.21
N ALA A 142 8.85 1.86 -18.48
CA ALA A 142 9.46 1.14 -19.61
C ALA A 142 11.00 1.24 -19.59
N SER A 143 11.57 2.36 -19.15
CA SER A 143 13.03 2.51 -19.06
C SER A 143 13.67 1.74 -17.89
N ALA A 144 12.89 1.31 -16.91
CA ALA A 144 13.35 0.47 -15.79
C ALA A 144 13.12 -1.02 -16.05
N GLU A 145 12.36 -1.36 -17.09
CA GLU A 145 12.06 -2.73 -17.48
C GLU A 145 13.32 -3.44 -17.98
N GLY A 146 13.51 -4.71 -17.59
CA GLY A 146 14.65 -5.53 -18.04
C GLY A 146 15.93 -5.35 -17.22
N ASP A 147 16.03 -4.41 -16.31
CA ASP A 147 17.14 -4.33 -15.37
C ASP A 147 16.96 -5.36 -14.24
N ARG A 148 17.76 -6.44 -14.31
CA ARG A 148 17.73 -7.53 -13.33
C ARG A 148 17.95 -7.07 -11.89
N SER A 149 18.69 -6.00 -11.69
CA SER A 149 19.02 -5.50 -10.34
C SER A 149 17.80 -4.84 -9.67
N THR A 150 16.89 -4.28 -10.44
CA THR A 150 15.71 -3.55 -9.98
C THR A 150 14.39 -4.23 -10.33
N GLU A 151 14.41 -5.41 -10.92
CA GLU A 151 13.24 -6.09 -11.45
C GLU A 151 12.11 -6.28 -10.42
N ASN A 152 12.44 -6.70 -9.20
CA ASN A 152 11.45 -6.83 -8.14
C ASN A 152 10.88 -5.46 -7.70
N ALA A 153 11.73 -4.43 -7.66
CA ALA A 153 11.30 -3.07 -7.34
C ALA A 153 10.43 -2.48 -8.45
N TYR A 154 10.77 -2.77 -9.72
CA TYR A 154 9.96 -2.41 -10.87
C TYR A 154 8.56 -3.02 -10.78
N MET A 155 8.46 -4.36 -10.63
CA MET A 155 7.17 -5.05 -10.54
C MET A 155 6.33 -4.54 -9.37
N MET A 156 6.97 -4.29 -8.22
CA MET A 156 6.27 -3.76 -7.05
C MET A 156 5.76 -2.34 -7.30
N THR A 157 6.57 -1.48 -7.91
CA THR A 157 6.16 -0.10 -8.25
C THR A 157 5.08 -0.10 -9.31
N ALA A 158 5.21 -0.91 -10.36
CA ALA A 158 4.20 -1.05 -11.41
C ALA A 158 2.86 -1.54 -10.85
N ALA A 159 2.88 -2.56 -9.97
CA ALA A 159 1.68 -3.06 -9.30
C ALA A 159 1.02 -2.00 -8.41
N GLU A 160 1.81 -1.22 -7.65
CA GLU A 160 1.29 -0.13 -6.81
C GLU A 160 0.59 0.94 -7.65
N LEU A 161 1.23 1.38 -8.73
CA LEU A 161 0.68 2.39 -9.63
C LEU A 161 -0.57 1.87 -10.37
N ALA A 162 -0.59 0.60 -10.76
CA ALA A 162 -1.76 -0.02 -11.38
C ALA A 162 -2.96 -0.10 -10.42
N VAL A 163 -2.74 -0.41 -9.13
CA VAL A 163 -3.80 -0.34 -8.11
C VAL A 163 -4.33 1.09 -7.93
N GLU A 164 -3.44 2.10 -7.90
CA GLU A 164 -3.84 3.50 -7.80
C GLU A 164 -4.65 3.97 -9.04
N ASP A 165 -4.33 3.44 -10.21
CA ASP A 165 -5.03 3.71 -11.49
C ASP A 165 -6.31 2.89 -11.70
N GLN A 166 -6.77 2.13 -10.70
CA GLN A 166 -7.95 1.25 -10.80
C GLN A 166 -7.81 0.18 -11.91
N LYS A 167 -6.58 -0.36 -12.10
CA LYS A 167 -6.26 -1.43 -13.03
C LYS A 167 -5.84 -2.71 -12.26
N PRO A 168 -6.77 -3.33 -11.54
CA PRO A 168 -6.46 -4.44 -10.64
C PRO A 168 -5.90 -5.67 -11.36
N ALA A 169 -6.31 -5.94 -12.60
CA ALA A 169 -5.82 -7.09 -13.36
C ALA A 169 -4.32 -6.98 -13.68
N GLU A 170 -3.85 -5.78 -14.08
CA GLU A 170 -2.44 -5.52 -14.33
C GLU A 170 -1.63 -5.66 -13.03
N ALA A 171 -2.15 -5.10 -11.93
CA ALA A 171 -1.52 -5.20 -10.63
C ALA A 171 -1.36 -6.66 -10.16
N LEU A 172 -2.40 -7.47 -10.28
CA LEU A 172 -2.39 -8.87 -9.89
C LEU A 172 -1.40 -9.69 -10.73
N ALA A 173 -1.31 -9.45 -12.04
CA ALA A 173 -0.33 -10.12 -12.90
C ALA A 173 1.12 -9.85 -12.45
N MET A 174 1.43 -8.60 -12.09
CA MET A 174 2.75 -8.23 -11.54
C MET A 174 3.02 -8.89 -10.19
N ILE A 175 2.02 -8.93 -9.31
CA ILE A 175 2.12 -9.55 -7.98
C ILE A 175 2.33 -11.06 -8.11
N ASP A 176 1.64 -11.73 -9.02
CA ASP A 176 1.78 -13.17 -9.23
C ASP A 176 3.16 -13.52 -9.81
N SER A 177 3.70 -12.68 -10.71
CA SER A 177 5.07 -12.79 -11.19
C SER A 177 6.09 -12.66 -10.05
N LEU A 178 5.89 -11.71 -9.12
CA LEU A 178 6.72 -11.57 -7.92
C LEU A 178 6.66 -12.80 -7.01
N ARG A 179 5.47 -13.39 -6.82
CA ARG A 179 5.29 -14.61 -6.01
C ARG A 179 5.98 -15.82 -6.62
N GLY A 180 5.90 -15.98 -7.94
CA GLY A 180 6.59 -17.06 -8.69
C GLY A 180 8.10 -17.04 -8.48
N ARG A 181 8.70 -15.90 -8.18
CA ARG A 181 10.12 -15.70 -7.87
C ARG A 181 10.47 -15.85 -6.37
N GLY A 182 9.53 -16.31 -5.55
CA GLY A 182 9.74 -16.50 -4.11
C GLY A 182 9.63 -15.23 -3.25
N ALA A 183 9.28 -14.11 -3.82
CA ALA A 183 9.10 -12.85 -3.11
C ALA A 183 7.83 -12.88 -2.23
N ARG A 184 8.01 -13.04 -0.93
CA ARG A 184 6.90 -13.09 0.06
C ARG A 184 6.79 -11.79 0.85
N HIS A 185 6.69 -10.66 0.15
CA HIS A 185 6.63 -9.35 0.80
C HIS A 185 5.22 -9.04 1.35
N ILE A 186 5.15 -8.51 2.56
CA ILE A 186 3.89 -8.04 3.17
C ILE A 186 3.24 -6.97 2.29
N HIS A 187 4.06 -6.12 1.67
CA HIS A 187 3.57 -5.06 0.79
C HIS A 187 2.83 -5.61 -0.43
N SER A 188 3.33 -6.67 -1.08
CA SER A 188 2.65 -7.30 -2.21
C SER A 188 1.31 -7.92 -1.81
N LEU A 189 1.20 -8.49 -0.58
CA LEU A 189 -0.08 -8.96 -0.06
C LEU A 189 -1.07 -7.81 0.17
N ARG A 190 -0.60 -6.66 0.67
CA ARG A 190 -1.47 -5.47 0.83
C ARG A 190 -1.97 -4.93 -0.51
N LEU A 191 -1.12 -4.94 -1.53
CA LEU A 191 -1.54 -4.55 -2.89
C LEU A 191 -2.53 -5.56 -3.48
N ALA A 192 -2.26 -6.88 -3.32
CA ALA A 192 -3.19 -7.92 -3.75
C ALA A 192 -4.56 -7.79 -3.06
N LEU A 193 -4.56 -7.47 -1.75
CA LEU A 193 -5.80 -7.21 -1.02
C LEU A 193 -6.61 -6.09 -1.67
N ARG A 194 -5.98 -4.94 -1.93
CA ARG A 194 -6.65 -3.80 -2.58
C ARG A 194 -7.14 -4.14 -3.99
N ALA A 195 -6.33 -4.84 -4.78
CA ALA A 195 -6.72 -5.24 -6.13
C ALA A 195 -7.92 -6.19 -6.13
N HIS A 196 -7.96 -7.18 -5.22
CA HIS A 196 -9.11 -8.08 -5.07
C HIS A 196 -10.35 -7.37 -4.49
N GLU A 197 -10.18 -6.35 -3.63
CA GLU A 197 -11.31 -5.51 -3.20
C GLU A 197 -11.91 -4.71 -4.37
N GLN A 198 -11.06 -4.18 -5.28
CA GLN A 198 -11.51 -3.46 -6.47
C GLN A 198 -12.27 -4.35 -7.47
N THR A 199 -11.90 -5.63 -7.57
CA THR A 199 -12.57 -6.63 -8.44
C THR A 199 -13.73 -7.34 -7.75
N GLU A 200 -13.97 -7.05 -6.48
CA GLU A 200 -14.98 -7.74 -5.65
C GLU A 200 -14.78 -9.26 -5.60
N GLU A 201 -13.55 -9.73 -5.72
CA GLU A 201 -13.19 -11.15 -5.58
C GLU A 201 -13.07 -11.54 -4.11
N TRP A 202 -14.21 -11.55 -3.42
CA TRP A 202 -14.31 -11.65 -1.96
C TRP A 202 -13.68 -12.92 -1.37
N ASP A 203 -13.71 -14.04 -2.11
CA ASP A 203 -13.02 -15.27 -1.71
C ASP A 203 -11.51 -15.07 -1.60
N LYS A 204 -10.92 -14.40 -2.59
CA LYS A 204 -9.50 -14.06 -2.60
C LYS A 204 -9.15 -13.01 -1.55
N VAL A 205 -10.05 -12.03 -1.31
CA VAL A 205 -9.92 -11.06 -0.22
C VAL A 205 -9.78 -11.79 1.12
N LEU A 206 -10.67 -12.75 1.44
CA LEU A 206 -10.59 -13.54 2.67
C LEU A 206 -9.29 -14.35 2.76
N GLN A 207 -8.86 -14.94 1.66
CA GLN A 207 -7.61 -15.69 1.63
C GLN A 207 -6.40 -14.80 1.92
N VAL A 208 -6.32 -13.62 1.31
CA VAL A 208 -5.19 -12.69 1.47
C VAL A 208 -5.21 -12.05 2.86
N VAL A 209 -6.37 -11.63 3.37
CA VAL A 209 -6.44 -11.03 4.71
C VAL A 209 -6.06 -12.02 5.81
N ARG A 210 -6.41 -13.30 5.69
CA ARG A 210 -5.95 -14.35 6.64
C ARG A 210 -4.44 -14.58 6.58
N GLN A 211 -3.81 -14.40 5.39
CA GLN A 211 -2.34 -14.45 5.29
C GLN A 211 -1.67 -13.24 5.96
N LEU A 212 -2.27 -12.05 5.85
CA LEU A 212 -1.80 -10.84 6.52
C LEU A 212 -1.99 -10.91 8.04
N GLU A 213 -3.10 -11.50 8.50
CA GLU A 213 -3.38 -11.76 9.92
C GLU A 213 -2.33 -12.68 10.55
N LYS A 214 -2.01 -13.81 9.91
CA LYS A 214 -0.96 -14.74 10.38
C LYS A 214 0.42 -14.12 10.52
N ARG A 215 0.65 -12.94 9.94
CA ARG A 215 1.92 -12.21 9.95
C ARG A 215 1.88 -10.94 10.78
N ASP A 216 0.80 -10.71 11.52
CA ASP A 216 0.56 -9.46 12.27
C ASP A 216 0.79 -8.20 11.43
N ALA A 217 0.47 -8.28 10.12
CA ALA A 217 0.79 -7.25 9.16
C ALA A 217 -0.23 -6.10 9.11
N LEU A 218 -1.38 -6.26 9.75
CA LEU A 218 -2.47 -5.29 9.83
C LEU A 218 -3.01 -5.22 11.25
N HIS A 219 -3.52 -4.04 11.62
CA HIS A 219 -4.18 -3.87 12.91
C HIS A 219 -5.45 -4.75 13.02
N PRO A 220 -5.72 -5.42 14.17
CA PRO A 220 -6.85 -6.34 14.32
C PRO A 220 -8.22 -5.75 13.94
N ALA A 221 -8.44 -4.45 14.23
CA ALA A 221 -9.69 -3.78 13.84
C ALA A 221 -9.84 -3.65 12.31
N ALA A 222 -8.74 -3.39 11.59
CA ALA A 222 -8.75 -3.35 10.12
C ALA A 222 -9.02 -4.72 9.53
N ILE A 223 -8.39 -5.78 10.08
CA ILE A 223 -8.64 -7.18 9.67
C ILE A 223 -10.11 -7.52 9.80
N ARG A 224 -10.72 -7.25 10.97
CA ARG A 224 -12.16 -7.50 11.20
C ARG A 224 -13.04 -6.76 10.19
N GLY A 225 -12.74 -5.48 9.93
CA GLY A 225 -13.49 -4.68 8.96
C GLY A 225 -13.42 -5.23 7.54
N VAL A 226 -12.24 -5.66 7.09
CA VAL A 226 -12.06 -6.27 5.77
C VAL A 226 -12.76 -7.61 5.67
N LYS A 227 -12.58 -8.50 6.67
CA LYS A 227 -13.27 -9.79 6.73
C LYS A 227 -14.79 -9.63 6.64
N LEU A 228 -15.35 -8.73 7.43
CA LEU A 228 -16.80 -8.48 7.43
C LEU A 228 -17.30 -7.97 6.08
N ARG A 229 -16.57 -7.05 5.43
CA ARG A 229 -16.92 -6.59 4.06
C ARG A 229 -16.91 -7.74 3.07
N ALA A 230 -15.87 -8.56 3.10
CA ALA A 230 -15.74 -9.70 2.20
C ALA A 230 -16.83 -10.74 2.43
N ILE A 231 -17.12 -11.10 3.68
CA ILE A 231 -18.20 -12.02 4.04
C ILE A 231 -19.56 -11.45 3.58
N ARG A 232 -19.81 -10.16 3.81
CA ARG A 232 -21.03 -9.50 3.34
C ARG A 232 -21.17 -9.57 1.82
N GLY A 233 -20.09 -9.32 1.07
CA GLY A 233 -20.08 -9.42 -0.39
C GLY A 233 -20.35 -10.85 -0.88
N LEU A 234 -19.80 -11.87 -0.21
CA LEU A 234 -20.05 -13.28 -0.53
C LEU A 234 -21.53 -13.66 -0.27
N PHE A 235 -22.08 -13.29 0.88
CA PHE A 235 -23.49 -13.53 1.18
C PHE A 235 -24.42 -12.81 0.21
N ALA A 236 -24.11 -11.57 -0.16
CA ALA A 236 -24.90 -10.81 -1.14
C ALA A 236 -24.90 -11.47 -2.54
N ARG A 237 -23.75 -12.04 -2.96
CA ARG A 237 -23.63 -12.79 -4.22
C ARG A 237 -24.45 -14.11 -4.19
N GLY A 238 -24.44 -14.81 -3.07
CA GLY A 238 -25.14 -16.08 -2.87
C GLY A 238 -26.63 -15.94 -2.48
N ALA A 239 -27.13 -14.72 -2.24
CA ALA A 239 -28.46 -14.46 -1.64
C ALA A 239 -29.68 -14.94 -2.45
N ARG A 240 -29.48 -15.49 -3.64
CA ARG A 240 -30.57 -16.00 -4.50
C ARG A 240 -30.97 -17.45 -4.20
N GLU A 241 -30.09 -18.24 -3.64
CA GLU A 241 -30.29 -19.68 -3.40
C GLU A 241 -29.75 -20.10 -2.02
N PRO A 242 -30.51 -20.90 -1.26
CA PRO A 242 -30.10 -21.34 0.08
C PRO A 242 -28.89 -22.29 0.10
N GLY A 243 -28.70 -23.09 -0.96
CA GLY A 243 -27.62 -24.09 -1.06
C GLY A 243 -26.23 -23.46 -0.94
N PRO A 244 -25.87 -22.54 -1.85
CA PRO A 244 -24.59 -21.83 -1.81
C PRO A 244 -24.35 -21.06 -0.49
N LEU A 245 -25.41 -20.50 0.11
CA LEU A 245 -25.30 -19.80 1.39
C LEU A 245 -24.93 -20.75 2.54
N ARG A 246 -25.48 -21.99 2.55
CA ARG A 246 -25.13 -23.01 3.55
C ARG A 246 -23.68 -23.47 3.37
N GLU A 247 -23.24 -23.70 2.14
CA GLU A 247 -21.85 -24.04 1.84
C GLU A 247 -20.90 -22.93 2.30
N LEU A 248 -21.22 -21.68 1.98
CA LEU A 248 -20.45 -20.52 2.44
C LEU A 248 -20.36 -20.47 3.96
N MET A 249 -21.51 -20.59 4.66
CA MET A 249 -21.55 -20.57 6.12
C MET A 249 -20.71 -21.69 6.74
N ASN A 250 -20.73 -22.88 6.15
CA ASN A 250 -19.93 -24.02 6.61
C ASN A 250 -18.43 -23.88 6.32
N SER A 251 -18.06 -23.14 5.28
CA SER A 251 -16.67 -22.87 4.94
C SER A 251 -15.98 -21.84 5.84
N LEU A 252 -16.77 -21.05 6.59
CA LEU A 252 -16.23 -20.08 7.54
C LEU A 252 -15.67 -20.77 8.79
N PRO A 253 -14.51 -20.32 9.31
CA PRO A 253 -14.02 -20.72 10.62
C PRO A 253 -15.06 -20.48 11.72
N SER A 254 -15.00 -21.27 12.80
CA SER A 254 -15.99 -21.22 13.90
C SER A 254 -16.07 -19.84 14.56
N ASP A 255 -14.94 -19.17 14.74
CA ASP A 255 -14.82 -17.84 15.31
C ASP A 255 -15.47 -16.75 14.42
N GLU A 256 -15.24 -16.83 13.10
CA GLU A 256 -15.87 -15.93 12.14
C GLU A 256 -17.39 -16.21 12.02
N ARG A 257 -17.78 -17.49 11.99
CA ARG A 257 -19.20 -17.91 11.88
C ARG A 257 -20.03 -17.50 13.09
N GLN A 258 -19.42 -17.45 14.28
CA GLN A 258 -20.10 -17.07 15.53
C GLN A 258 -20.06 -15.56 15.81
N ALA A 259 -19.36 -14.79 15.00
CA ALA A 259 -19.28 -13.34 15.17
C ALA A 259 -20.67 -12.71 14.97
N PRO A 260 -21.13 -11.83 15.90
CA PRO A 260 -22.47 -11.25 15.83
C PRO A 260 -22.75 -10.54 14.51
N GLU A 261 -21.76 -9.85 13.95
CA GLU A 261 -21.88 -9.12 12.69
C GLU A 261 -22.06 -10.07 11.48
N VAL A 262 -21.44 -11.26 11.54
CA VAL A 262 -21.57 -12.28 10.48
C VAL A 262 -22.92 -12.95 10.59
N ILE A 263 -23.39 -13.23 11.81
CA ILE A 263 -24.74 -13.78 12.05
C ILE A 263 -25.82 -12.85 11.49
N GLU A 264 -25.71 -11.53 11.71
CA GLU A 264 -26.64 -10.54 11.15
C GLU A 264 -26.68 -10.59 9.63
N VAL A 265 -25.51 -10.60 8.98
CA VAL A 265 -25.41 -10.66 7.51
C VAL A 265 -25.96 -11.98 6.96
N ALA A 266 -25.59 -13.10 7.58
CA ALA A 266 -26.04 -14.41 7.17
C ALA A 266 -27.56 -14.56 7.33
N ALA A 267 -28.13 -14.16 8.48
CA ALA A 267 -29.56 -14.21 8.73
C ALA A 267 -30.36 -13.44 7.67
N ALA A 268 -29.89 -12.22 7.32
CA ALA A 268 -30.52 -11.41 6.27
C ALA A 268 -30.45 -12.09 4.89
N ALA A 269 -29.30 -12.69 4.55
CA ALA A 269 -29.12 -13.39 3.28
C ALA A 269 -30.02 -14.63 3.17
N PHE A 270 -30.11 -15.45 4.23
CA PHE A 270 -30.98 -16.61 4.25
C PHE A 270 -32.47 -16.24 4.18
N ALA A 271 -32.89 -15.15 4.85
CA ALA A 271 -34.24 -14.63 4.74
C ALA A 271 -34.57 -14.18 3.31
N GLN A 272 -33.63 -13.50 2.64
CA GLN A 272 -33.79 -13.08 1.24
C GLN A 272 -33.85 -14.25 0.26
N ALA A 273 -33.11 -15.34 0.56
CA ALA A 273 -33.13 -16.56 -0.24
C ALA A 273 -34.37 -17.45 0.03
N GLY A 274 -35.25 -17.07 0.96
CA GLY A 274 -36.46 -17.81 1.32
C GLY A 274 -36.21 -18.97 2.30
N ASP A 275 -35.02 -19.12 2.86
CA ASP A 275 -34.73 -20.09 3.91
C ASP A 275 -34.99 -19.46 5.29
N GLU A 276 -36.29 -19.22 5.57
CA GLU A 276 -36.70 -18.56 6.81
C GLU A 276 -36.33 -19.40 8.05
N GLU A 277 -36.32 -20.73 7.94
CA GLU A 277 -35.95 -21.60 9.06
C GLU A 277 -34.50 -21.42 9.49
N GLN A 278 -33.60 -21.34 8.53
CA GLN A 278 -32.16 -21.07 8.82
C GLN A 278 -31.94 -19.63 9.29
N ALA A 279 -32.64 -18.66 8.69
CA ALA A 279 -32.60 -17.27 9.15
C ALA A 279 -33.05 -17.15 10.61
N TRP A 280 -34.17 -17.84 10.97
CA TRP A 280 -34.66 -17.89 12.32
C TRP A 280 -33.62 -18.41 13.33
N ARG A 281 -33.02 -19.58 13.03
CA ARG A 281 -31.98 -20.16 13.89
C ARG A 281 -30.83 -19.21 14.15
N LEU A 282 -30.37 -18.49 13.09
CA LEU A 282 -29.30 -17.50 13.20
C LEU A 282 -29.74 -16.27 14.01
N ILE A 283 -30.97 -15.81 13.84
CA ILE A 283 -31.51 -14.69 14.64
C ILE A 283 -31.56 -15.07 16.12
N GLU A 284 -32.05 -16.24 16.46
CA GLU A 284 -32.06 -16.71 17.85
C GLU A 284 -30.65 -16.80 18.42
N GLN A 285 -29.71 -17.37 17.66
CA GLN A 285 -28.31 -17.45 18.08
C GLN A 285 -27.72 -16.07 18.32
N GLY A 286 -27.95 -15.12 17.42
CA GLY A 286 -27.44 -13.75 17.54
C GLY A 286 -28.06 -13.01 18.73
N LEU A 287 -29.38 -13.10 18.93
CA LEU A 287 -30.08 -12.48 20.04
C LEU A 287 -29.79 -13.14 21.39
N GLN A 288 -29.33 -14.41 21.41
CA GLN A 288 -28.78 -15.00 22.63
C GLN A 288 -27.44 -14.39 23.04
N GLN A 289 -26.63 -13.93 22.07
CA GLN A 289 -25.34 -13.29 22.36
C GLN A 289 -25.51 -11.83 22.74
N ARG A 290 -26.20 -11.06 21.90
CA ARG A 290 -26.38 -9.62 22.04
C ARG A 290 -27.70 -9.17 21.40
N LEU A 291 -28.37 -8.23 22.06
CA LEU A 291 -29.53 -7.58 21.45
C LEU A 291 -29.08 -6.76 20.24
N SER A 292 -29.74 -6.98 19.10
CA SER A 292 -29.48 -6.30 17.83
C SER A 292 -30.78 -5.81 17.21
N ALA A 293 -30.85 -4.52 16.96
CA ALA A 293 -31.99 -3.90 16.29
C ALA A 293 -32.20 -4.48 14.87
N ASN A 294 -31.12 -4.82 14.16
CA ASN A 294 -31.20 -5.39 12.82
C ASN A 294 -31.84 -6.79 12.85
N LEU A 295 -31.41 -7.63 13.78
CA LEU A 295 -31.99 -8.96 13.95
C LEU A 295 -33.45 -8.91 14.39
N LEU A 296 -33.82 -7.99 15.29
CA LEU A 296 -35.20 -7.80 15.72
C LEU A 296 -36.11 -7.35 14.58
N ARG A 297 -35.65 -6.43 13.72
CA ARG A 297 -36.39 -6.03 12.52
C ARG A 297 -36.57 -7.19 11.54
N LEU A 298 -35.49 -7.95 11.31
CA LEU A 298 -35.53 -9.13 10.45
C LEU A 298 -36.49 -10.20 11.01
N TYR A 299 -36.53 -10.37 12.34
CA TYR A 299 -37.43 -11.29 13.03
C TYR A 299 -38.91 -11.00 12.74
N LEU A 300 -39.29 -9.74 12.63
CA LEU A 300 -40.66 -9.33 12.27
C LEU A 300 -41.03 -9.69 10.84
N THR A 301 -40.08 -9.84 9.93
CA THR A 301 -40.36 -10.16 8.51
C THR A 301 -40.58 -11.66 8.26
N LEU A 302 -40.17 -12.54 9.18
CA LEU A 302 -40.34 -14.00 9.04
C LEU A 302 -41.80 -14.40 9.26
N LYS A 303 -42.45 -14.84 8.19
CA LYS A 303 -43.90 -15.17 8.22
C LYS A 303 -44.18 -16.66 8.32
N THR A 304 -43.22 -17.52 8.02
CA THR A 304 -43.37 -18.99 8.08
C THR A 304 -43.60 -19.47 9.50
N ILE A 305 -43.14 -18.74 10.52
CA ILE A 305 -43.28 -19.10 11.91
C ILE A 305 -44.49 -18.35 12.48
N PRO A 306 -45.42 -19.08 13.17
CA PRO A 306 -46.61 -18.46 13.75
C PRO A 306 -46.28 -17.28 14.68
N ALA A 307 -47.04 -16.20 14.58
CA ALA A 307 -46.81 -14.98 15.38
C ALA A 307 -46.83 -15.30 16.89
N ARG A 308 -47.68 -16.21 17.33
CA ARG A 308 -47.73 -16.65 18.72
C ARG A 308 -46.43 -17.28 19.21
N GLU A 309 -45.77 -18.09 18.39
CA GLU A 309 -44.49 -18.70 18.73
C GLU A 309 -43.39 -17.65 18.79
N ARG A 310 -43.38 -16.72 17.81
CA ARG A 310 -42.47 -15.58 17.79
C ARG A 310 -42.65 -14.70 19.03
N LEU A 311 -43.89 -14.42 19.43
CA LEU A 311 -44.20 -13.60 20.62
C LEU A 311 -43.68 -14.30 21.91
N MET A 312 -43.96 -15.58 22.11
CA MET A 312 -43.45 -16.30 23.28
C MET A 312 -41.93 -16.29 23.41
N ARG A 313 -41.22 -16.33 22.30
CA ARG A 313 -39.77 -16.27 22.30
C ARG A 313 -39.24 -14.85 22.54
N ALA A 314 -39.89 -13.85 21.97
CA ALA A 314 -39.54 -12.45 22.21
C ALA A 314 -39.79 -12.03 23.67
N GLU A 315 -40.82 -12.57 24.33
CA GLU A 315 -41.06 -12.36 25.78
C GLU A 315 -39.90 -12.91 26.62
N ARG A 316 -39.27 -14.05 26.26
CA ARG A 316 -38.06 -14.56 26.94
C ARG A 316 -36.85 -13.61 26.78
N TRP A 317 -36.72 -12.93 25.63
CA TRP A 317 -35.66 -11.94 25.48
C TRP A 317 -35.90 -10.72 26.38
N ARG A 318 -37.16 -10.34 26.65
CA ARG A 318 -37.50 -9.31 27.62
C ARG A 318 -36.98 -9.67 29.04
N GLU A 319 -37.08 -10.94 29.45
CA GLU A 319 -36.54 -11.36 30.74
C GLU A 319 -35.04 -11.16 30.84
N LYS A 320 -34.31 -11.25 29.72
CA LYS A 320 -32.86 -11.11 29.66
C LYS A 320 -32.42 -9.67 29.49
N TYR A 321 -33.08 -8.90 28.62
CA TYR A 321 -32.67 -7.57 28.20
C TYR A 321 -33.50 -6.43 28.80
N GLY A 322 -34.51 -6.78 29.59
CA GLY A 322 -35.42 -5.77 30.17
C GLY A 322 -36.32 -5.10 29.13
N ASP A 323 -36.76 -3.91 29.45
CA ASP A 323 -37.64 -3.10 28.62
C ASP A 323 -36.83 -2.26 27.61
N ASP A 324 -35.95 -2.93 26.84
CA ASP A 324 -35.24 -2.25 25.76
C ASP A 324 -36.20 -1.70 24.70
N PRO A 325 -36.11 -0.44 24.31
CA PRO A 325 -37.09 0.20 23.43
C PRO A 325 -37.28 -0.50 22.07
N VAL A 326 -36.22 -1.05 21.47
CA VAL A 326 -36.31 -1.74 20.17
C VAL A 326 -36.98 -3.10 20.32
N LEU A 327 -36.71 -3.80 21.43
CA LEU A 327 -37.41 -5.03 21.78
C LEU A 327 -38.88 -4.76 22.08
N MET A 328 -39.21 -3.66 22.77
CA MET A 328 -40.60 -3.27 23.04
C MET A 328 -41.36 -2.98 21.74
N LEU A 329 -40.75 -2.31 20.76
CA LEU A 329 -41.36 -2.13 19.43
C LEU A 329 -41.65 -3.48 18.76
N THR A 330 -40.70 -4.43 18.86
CA THR A 330 -40.86 -5.78 18.31
C THR A 330 -42.00 -6.55 18.96
N LEU A 331 -42.06 -6.53 20.31
CA LEU A 331 -43.16 -7.14 21.06
C LEU A 331 -44.51 -6.51 20.76
N GLY A 332 -44.55 -5.18 20.65
CA GLY A 332 -45.76 -4.45 20.28
C GLY A 332 -46.31 -4.89 18.94
N ARG A 333 -45.44 -4.98 17.90
CA ARG A 333 -45.86 -5.46 16.56
C ARG A 333 -46.31 -6.90 16.56
N LEU A 334 -45.60 -7.81 17.29
CA LEU A 334 -46.02 -9.21 17.42
C LEU A 334 -47.34 -9.34 18.15
N CYS A 335 -47.62 -8.50 19.14
CA CYS A 335 -48.93 -8.44 19.81
C CYS A 335 -50.03 -7.97 18.87
N MET A 336 -49.75 -7.04 17.96
CA MET A 336 -50.70 -6.64 16.93
C MET A 336 -51.05 -7.79 15.97
N ASP A 337 -50.01 -8.56 15.54
CA ASP A 337 -50.25 -9.76 14.69
C ASP A 337 -51.17 -10.80 15.34
N GLU A 338 -51.18 -10.86 16.67
CA GLU A 338 -52.05 -11.76 17.48
C GLU A 338 -53.33 -11.08 17.99
N ALA A 339 -53.63 -9.85 17.54
CA ALA A 339 -54.76 -9.06 17.98
C ALA A 339 -54.84 -8.80 19.49
N LEU A 340 -53.68 -8.79 20.18
CA LEU A 340 -53.54 -8.51 21.61
C LEU A 340 -53.38 -6.97 21.83
N TRP A 341 -54.40 -6.21 21.45
CA TRP A 341 -54.36 -4.75 21.33
C TRP A 341 -53.89 -4.02 22.59
N GLY A 342 -54.36 -4.43 23.76
CA GLY A 342 -53.96 -3.79 25.04
C GLY A 342 -52.47 -3.98 25.37
N LYS A 343 -51.94 -5.20 25.21
CA LYS A 343 -50.49 -5.44 25.36
C LYS A 343 -49.68 -4.72 24.29
N ALA A 344 -50.15 -4.67 23.04
CA ALA A 344 -49.51 -3.97 21.98
C ALA A 344 -49.36 -2.46 22.29
N GLU A 345 -50.43 -1.81 22.77
CA GLU A 345 -50.38 -0.42 23.16
C GLU A 345 -49.36 -0.16 24.30
N GLU A 346 -49.34 -1.00 25.31
CA GLU A 346 -48.41 -0.92 26.42
C GLU A 346 -46.97 -1.00 25.94
N PHE A 347 -46.60 -2.02 25.16
CA PHE A 347 -45.25 -2.21 24.65
C PHE A 347 -44.82 -1.09 23.70
N LEU A 348 -45.71 -0.64 22.82
CA LEU A 348 -45.39 0.46 21.90
C LEU A 348 -45.19 1.78 22.66
N LYS A 349 -45.95 2.05 23.73
CA LYS A 349 -45.72 3.23 24.58
C LYS A 349 -44.39 3.19 25.29
N LEU A 350 -43.97 2.03 25.80
CA LEU A 350 -42.63 1.85 26.40
C LEU A 350 -41.52 2.09 25.39
N SER A 351 -41.75 1.75 24.12
CA SER A 351 -40.78 1.92 23.03
C SER A 351 -40.56 3.40 22.62
N LEU A 352 -41.46 4.32 22.97
CA LEU A 352 -41.33 5.74 22.57
C LEU A 352 -40.08 6.43 23.10
N ALA A 353 -39.47 5.91 24.16
CA ALA A 353 -38.19 6.41 24.70
C ALA A 353 -36.96 6.01 23.86
N GLY A 354 -37.14 5.22 22.82
CA GLY A 354 -36.09 4.64 22.02
C GLY A 354 -35.55 5.52 20.88
N PRO A 355 -34.56 4.98 20.14
CA PRO A 355 -33.89 5.71 19.06
C PRO A 355 -34.74 5.89 17.80
N GLU A 356 -35.85 5.14 17.65
CA GLU A 356 -36.67 5.12 16.44
C GLU A 356 -38.13 5.57 16.68
N PRO A 357 -38.35 6.74 17.29
CA PRO A 357 -39.68 7.15 17.70
C PRO A 357 -40.65 7.31 16.52
N ALA A 358 -40.21 7.61 15.32
CA ALA A 358 -41.05 7.68 14.14
C ALA A 358 -41.70 6.33 13.79
N GLN A 359 -40.96 5.26 13.87
CA GLN A 359 -41.47 3.88 13.64
C GLN A 359 -42.47 3.46 14.70
N VAL A 360 -42.25 3.88 15.96
CA VAL A 360 -43.16 3.61 17.07
C VAL A 360 -44.48 4.36 16.89
N HIS A 361 -44.45 5.63 16.54
CA HIS A 361 -45.65 6.42 16.24
C HIS A 361 -46.43 5.80 15.07
N PHE A 362 -45.71 5.30 14.03
CA PHE A 362 -46.34 4.62 12.92
C PHE A 362 -47.05 3.33 13.38
N ALA A 363 -46.41 2.51 14.20
CA ALA A 363 -47.02 1.30 14.76
C ALA A 363 -48.20 1.59 15.68
N LEU A 364 -48.14 2.66 16.47
CA LEU A 364 -49.29 3.11 17.29
C LEU A 364 -50.44 3.60 16.42
N ALA A 365 -50.19 4.29 15.31
CA ALA A 365 -51.20 4.71 14.38
C ALA A 365 -51.93 3.51 13.75
N GLU A 366 -51.16 2.51 13.25
CA GLU A 366 -51.71 1.25 12.73
C GLU A 366 -52.56 0.51 13.78
N LEU A 367 -52.08 0.48 15.02
CA LEU A 367 -52.84 -0.11 16.14
C LEU A 367 -54.17 0.60 16.34
N TYR A 368 -54.17 1.95 16.43
CA TYR A 368 -55.38 2.74 16.68
C TYR A 368 -56.35 2.66 15.52
N GLU A 369 -55.90 2.58 14.27
CA GLU A 369 -56.75 2.26 13.13
C GLU A 369 -57.44 0.90 13.28
N ALA A 370 -56.68 -0.14 13.64
CA ALA A 370 -57.19 -1.50 13.78
C ALA A 370 -58.29 -1.63 14.86
N ILE A 371 -58.23 -0.79 15.89
CA ILE A 371 -59.25 -0.78 16.98
C ILE A 371 -60.31 0.32 16.82
N GLY A 372 -60.32 1.05 15.66
CA GLY A 372 -61.32 2.03 15.33
C GLY A 372 -61.15 3.41 16.01
N ARG A 373 -60.00 3.71 16.64
CA ARG A 373 -59.68 4.99 17.29
C ARG A 373 -59.06 5.98 16.29
N GLN A 374 -59.88 6.42 15.32
CA GLN A 374 -59.42 7.17 14.12
C GLN A 374 -58.74 8.51 14.44
N GLU A 375 -59.21 9.27 15.43
CA GLU A 375 -58.61 10.55 15.80
C GLU A 375 -57.18 10.38 16.34
N GLU A 376 -57.00 9.39 17.18
CA GLU A 376 -55.68 9.07 17.79
C GLU A 376 -54.73 8.50 16.74
N ALA A 377 -55.23 7.66 15.82
CA ALA A 377 -54.45 7.20 14.68
C ALA A 377 -53.93 8.36 13.83
N ALA A 378 -54.81 9.28 13.47
CA ALA A 378 -54.45 10.46 12.69
C ALA A 378 -53.42 11.36 13.43
N GLN A 379 -53.49 11.43 14.77
CA GLN A 379 -52.49 12.17 15.55
C GLN A 379 -51.12 11.46 15.53
N GLN A 380 -51.10 10.14 15.70
CA GLN A 380 -49.86 9.37 15.69
C GLN A 380 -49.20 9.40 14.29
N PHE A 381 -49.95 9.35 13.20
CA PHE A 381 -49.40 9.52 11.87
C PHE A 381 -48.76 10.90 11.65
N ARG A 382 -49.40 11.96 12.17
CA ARG A 382 -48.83 13.31 12.11
C ARG A 382 -47.51 13.39 12.92
N ASP A 383 -47.45 12.76 14.07
CA ASP A 383 -46.25 12.76 14.92
C ASP A 383 -45.14 11.93 14.31
N ALA A 384 -45.45 10.79 13.67
CA ALA A 384 -44.49 10.03 12.87
C ALA A 384 -43.91 10.85 11.72
N ALA A 385 -44.79 11.49 10.92
CA ALA A 385 -44.40 12.32 9.78
C ALA A 385 -43.49 13.49 10.20
N ARG A 386 -43.85 14.20 11.27
CA ARG A 386 -43.02 15.29 11.81
C ARG A 386 -41.64 14.84 12.21
N ARG A 387 -41.49 13.65 12.83
CA ARG A 387 -40.21 13.14 13.25
C ARG A 387 -39.34 12.70 12.08
N VAL A 388 -39.93 12.10 11.05
CA VAL A 388 -39.20 11.76 9.80
C VAL A 388 -38.74 13.05 9.12
N PHE A 389 -39.61 14.04 9.01
CA PHE A 389 -39.28 15.30 8.32
C PHE A 389 -38.17 16.09 9.04
N ASN A 390 -38.23 16.12 10.39
CA ASN A 390 -37.20 16.79 11.20
C ASN A 390 -35.86 16.01 11.28
N ALA A 391 -35.86 14.71 10.97
CA ALA A 391 -34.66 13.90 10.92
C ALA A 391 -33.88 14.01 9.58
N VAL A 392 -34.53 14.53 8.53
CA VAL A 392 -33.84 14.82 7.26
C VAL A 392 -33.01 16.09 7.46
N PRO A 393 -31.68 16.05 7.40
CA PRO A 393 -30.87 17.25 7.44
C PRO A 393 -31.34 18.19 6.33
N ALA A 394 -31.64 19.47 6.68
CA ALA A 394 -31.89 20.47 5.65
C ALA A 394 -30.71 20.43 4.66
N GLU A 395 -30.99 20.18 3.38
CA GLU A 395 -29.98 20.32 2.33
C GLU A 395 -29.25 21.65 2.53
N PRO A 396 -27.91 21.66 2.60
CA PRO A 396 -27.20 22.92 2.67
C PRO A 396 -27.62 23.75 1.46
N ALA A 397 -28.15 24.96 1.71
CA ALA A 397 -28.54 25.88 0.66
C ALA A 397 -27.44 25.93 -0.40
N PRO A 398 -27.76 25.85 -1.71
CA PRO A 398 -26.75 25.85 -2.75
C PRO A 398 -25.83 27.06 -2.52
N ALA A 399 -24.54 26.77 -2.33
CA ALA A 399 -23.53 27.79 -2.10
C ALA A 399 -23.66 28.85 -3.20
N ALA A 400 -23.92 30.09 -2.82
CA ALA A 400 -24.02 31.21 -3.74
C ALA A 400 -22.78 31.24 -4.62
N VAL A 401 -22.94 30.95 -5.90
CA VAL A 401 -21.85 31.01 -6.90
C VAL A 401 -21.29 32.44 -6.85
N PRO A 402 -20.01 32.63 -6.49
CA PRO A 402 -19.44 33.97 -6.52
C PRO A 402 -19.48 34.49 -7.96
N ARG A 403 -20.21 35.58 -8.19
CA ARG A 403 -20.17 36.30 -9.47
C ARG A 403 -18.73 36.76 -9.68
N LEU A 404 -18.02 36.09 -10.59
CA LEU A 404 -16.78 36.56 -11.13
C LEU A 404 -17.02 37.94 -11.74
N ALA A 405 -16.59 38.99 -11.05
CA ALA A 405 -16.50 40.32 -11.61
C ALA A 405 -15.40 40.30 -12.67
N LEU A 406 -15.81 40.33 -13.93
CA LEU A 406 -14.97 40.66 -15.06
C LEU A 406 -14.46 42.13 -14.90
N ARG A 407 -13.16 42.29 -14.66
CA ARG A 407 -12.39 43.46 -14.98
C ARG A 407 -11.12 43.05 -15.69
#